data_a5cd154c49ed2036b9ffdeae91a8a85b
#
_entry.id   a5cd154c49ed2036b9ffdeae91a8a85b
#
_cell.length_a   1.000
_cell.length_b   1.000
_cell.length_c   1.000
_cell.angle_alpha   90.00
_cell.angle_beta   90.00
_cell.angle_gamma   90.00
#
_symmetry.space_group_name_H-M   'P 1'
#
loop_
_entity.id
_entity.type
_entity.pdbx_description
1 polymer ?
#
loop_
_entity_poly.entity_id
_entity_poly.type
_entity_poly.pdbx_seq_one_letter_code
_entity_poly.pdbx_strand_id
1 'polypeptide(L)'
;MRIDNTLSLPMPPDAAWALLLDIPYIAPCLPGTQLTATIDDRRYQGTVSLRLGPIALTFEGEAEITDIDEAARRVTVRAQGRENRGRGSAHADVSFQVCERDGGTEVAVSTDLTLAG
;
A
#
# COMPACT_ATOMS: atom_id res chain seq x y z
N MET A 1 -3.41 13.10 7.54
CA MET A 1 -3.03 12.20 8.66
C MET A 1 -1.86 11.33 8.22
N ARG A 2 -0.82 11.29 9.01
CA ARG A 2 0.35 10.48 8.69
C ARG A 2 0.40 9.24 9.57
N ILE A 3 0.64 8.09 8.96
CA ILE A 3 0.74 6.80 9.65
C ILE A 3 2.06 6.17 9.25
N ASP A 4 2.90 5.85 10.23
CA ASP A 4 4.18 5.18 10.01
C ASP A 4 4.14 3.79 10.61
N ASN A 5 4.57 2.80 9.83
CA ASN A 5 4.61 1.41 10.24
C ASN A 5 5.95 0.79 9.84
N THR A 6 6.29 -0.31 10.48
CA THR A 6 7.48 -1.08 10.16
C THR A 6 7.11 -2.55 10.06
N LEU A 7 7.62 -3.21 9.03
CA LEU A 7 7.44 -4.65 8.83
C LEU A 7 8.79 -5.32 8.84
N SER A 8 8.88 -6.47 9.48
CA SER A 8 10.10 -7.29 9.46
C SER A 8 9.85 -8.53 8.62
N LEU A 9 10.75 -8.80 7.68
CA LEU A 9 10.63 -9.94 6.77
C LEU A 9 11.85 -10.84 6.90
N PRO A 10 11.66 -12.17 6.99
CA PRO A 10 12.77 -13.12 7.15
C PRO A 10 13.40 -13.50 5.81
N MET A 11 13.76 -12.49 5.01
CA MET A 11 14.36 -12.69 3.70
C MET A 11 15.35 -11.57 3.42
N PRO A 12 16.29 -11.77 2.47
CA PRO A 12 17.23 -10.72 2.08
C PRO A 12 16.52 -9.51 1.45
N PRO A 13 17.12 -8.30 1.53
CA PRO A 13 16.52 -7.09 0.97
C PRO A 13 16.15 -7.16 -0.51
N ASP A 14 16.96 -7.83 -1.32
CA ASP A 14 16.65 -7.97 -2.75
C ASP A 14 15.40 -8.79 -3.00
N ALA A 15 15.19 -9.85 -2.23
CA ALA A 15 13.99 -10.67 -2.33
C ALA A 15 12.76 -9.90 -1.85
N ALA A 16 12.89 -9.15 -0.76
CA ALA A 16 11.82 -8.31 -0.24
C ALA A 16 11.45 -7.21 -1.22
N TRP A 17 12.44 -6.59 -1.86
CA TRP A 17 12.22 -5.56 -2.89
C TRP A 17 11.40 -6.12 -4.06
N ALA A 18 11.78 -7.30 -4.55
CA ALA A 18 11.07 -7.94 -5.65
C ALA A 18 9.60 -8.25 -5.28
N LEU A 19 9.35 -8.68 -4.04
CA LEU A 19 7.99 -8.90 -3.56
C LEU A 19 7.15 -7.65 -3.50
N LEU A 20 7.74 -6.53 -3.06
CA LEU A 20 7.02 -5.25 -2.96
C LEU A 20 6.61 -4.72 -4.33
N LEU A 21 7.35 -5.04 -5.37
CA LEU A 21 7.02 -4.63 -6.73
C LEU A 21 5.99 -5.54 -7.38
N ASP A 22 5.73 -6.69 -6.79
CA ASP A 22 4.73 -7.64 -7.30
C ASP A 22 3.39 -7.38 -6.61
N ILE A 23 2.68 -6.36 -7.09
CA ILE A 23 1.43 -5.91 -6.49
C ILE A 23 0.37 -7.01 -6.44
N PRO A 24 0.16 -7.83 -7.50
CA PRO A 24 -0.80 -8.92 -7.41
C PRO A 24 -0.51 -9.93 -6.30
N TYR A 25 0.76 -10.11 -5.95
CA TYR A 25 1.15 -10.99 -4.87
C TYR A 25 0.96 -10.32 -3.50
N ILE A 26 1.40 -9.05 -3.37
CA ILE A 26 1.47 -8.37 -2.07
C ILE A 26 0.10 -7.84 -1.61
N ALA A 27 -0.77 -7.43 -2.52
CA ALA A 27 -2.05 -6.83 -2.17
C ALA A 27 -2.90 -7.75 -1.28
N PRO A 28 -3.07 -9.05 -1.59
CA PRO A 28 -3.84 -9.95 -0.71
C PRO A 28 -3.22 -10.14 0.67
N CYS A 29 -1.94 -9.83 0.83
CA CYS A 29 -1.25 -9.93 2.13
C CYS A 29 -1.56 -8.76 3.05
N LEU A 30 -2.11 -7.66 2.53
CA LEU A 30 -2.49 -6.51 3.32
C LEU A 30 -3.91 -6.68 3.84
N PRO A 31 -4.12 -6.61 5.17
CA PRO A 31 -5.46 -6.82 5.73
C PRO A 31 -6.49 -5.87 5.13
N GLY A 32 -7.64 -6.44 4.73
CA GLY A 32 -8.74 -5.66 4.17
C GLY A 32 -8.57 -5.22 2.74
N THR A 33 -7.47 -5.59 2.09
CA THR A 33 -7.18 -5.18 0.72
C THR A 33 -7.49 -6.32 -0.24
N GLN A 34 -8.20 -5.99 -1.32
CA GLN A 34 -8.52 -6.94 -2.37
C GLN A 34 -8.28 -6.29 -3.73
N LEU A 35 -7.42 -6.93 -4.54
CA LEU A 35 -7.17 -6.50 -5.90
C LEU A 35 -8.30 -7.00 -6.79
N THR A 36 -8.94 -6.11 -7.56
CA THR A 36 -10.04 -6.47 -8.46
C THR A 36 -9.64 -6.43 -9.91
N ALA A 37 -8.64 -5.63 -10.30
CA ALA A 37 -8.14 -5.58 -11.67
C ALA A 37 -6.72 -5.06 -11.72
N THR A 38 -5.97 -5.54 -12.70
CA THR A 38 -4.66 -5.01 -13.06
C THR A 38 -4.82 -4.27 -14.38
N ILE A 39 -4.60 -2.95 -14.38
CA ILE A 39 -4.73 -2.14 -15.58
C ILE A 39 -3.45 -2.22 -16.42
N ASP A 40 -2.31 -2.02 -15.77
CA ASP A 40 -0.99 -2.20 -16.35
C ASP A 40 0.01 -2.51 -15.23
N ASP A 41 1.32 -2.45 -15.50
CA ASP A 41 2.35 -2.79 -14.53
C ASP A 41 2.48 -1.76 -13.39
N ARG A 42 1.82 -0.61 -13.49
CA ARG A 42 1.88 0.44 -12.47
C ARG A 42 0.51 0.85 -11.92
N ARG A 43 -0.58 0.44 -12.55
CA ARG A 43 -1.93 0.85 -12.15
C ARG A 43 -2.80 -0.36 -11.86
N TYR A 44 -3.50 -0.29 -10.74
CA TYR A 44 -4.30 -1.39 -10.22
C TYR A 44 -5.60 -0.86 -9.65
N GLN A 45 -6.64 -1.70 -9.72
CA GLN A 45 -7.92 -1.40 -9.09
C GLN A 45 -8.17 -2.37 -7.96
N GLY A 46 -8.82 -1.89 -6.91
CA GLY A 46 -9.10 -2.73 -5.78
C GLY A 46 -10.02 -2.10 -4.76
N THR A 47 -10.21 -2.83 -3.68
CA THR A 47 -11.00 -2.37 -2.54
C THR A 47 -10.16 -2.46 -1.28
N VAL A 48 -10.39 -1.53 -0.36
CA VAL A 48 -9.78 -1.53 0.96
C VAL A 48 -10.88 -1.37 2.00
N SER A 49 -10.96 -2.30 2.93
CA SER A 49 -11.89 -2.23 4.04
C SER A 49 -11.16 -1.79 5.30
N LEU A 50 -11.66 -0.74 5.92
CA LEU A 50 -11.10 -0.15 7.13
C LEU A 50 -12.14 -0.18 8.24
N ARG A 51 -11.66 -0.39 9.46
CA ARG A 51 -12.51 -0.28 10.64
C ARG A 51 -12.02 0.87 11.50
N LEU A 52 -12.90 1.84 11.74
CA LEU A 52 -12.62 3.01 12.56
C LEU A 52 -13.59 2.98 13.75
N GLY A 53 -13.16 2.35 14.85
CA GLY A 53 -14.03 2.10 15.99
C GLY A 53 -15.21 1.21 15.62
N PRO A 54 -16.47 1.63 15.86
CA PRO A 54 -17.65 0.84 15.48
C PRO A 54 -18.03 0.96 14.01
N ILE A 55 -17.34 1.80 13.24
CA ILE A 55 -17.68 2.07 11.85
C ILE A 55 -16.78 1.23 10.94
N ALA A 56 -17.39 0.50 10.01
CA ALA A 56 -16.69 -0.21 8.96
C ALA A 56 -16.88 0.51 7.64
N LEU A 57 -15.79 0.81 6.94
CA LEU A 57 -15.78 1.51 5.66
C LEU A 57 -15.12 0.64 4.61
N THR A 58 -15.68 0.62 3.41
CA THR A 58 -15.06 -0.03 2.26
C THR A 58 -14.89 1.00 1.15
N PHE A 59 -13.66 1.17 0.69
CA PHE A 59 -13.32 2.09 -0.38
C PHE A 59 -13.02 1.30 -1.64
N GLU A 60 -13.55 1.76 -2.76
CA GLU A 60 -13.23 1.23 -4.08
C GLU A 60 -12.42 2.28 -4.84
N GLY A 61 -11.35 1.87 -5.47
CA GLY A 61 -10.53 2.83 -6.18
C GLY A 61 -9.35 2.24 -6.89
N GLU A 62 -8.38 3.11 -7.12
CA GLU A 62 -7.18 2.79 -7.87
C GLU A 62 -5.94 3.09 -7.05
N ALA A 63 -4.89 2.32 -7.35
CA ALA A 63 -3.55 2.56 -6.86
C ALA A 63 -2.60 2.64 -8.04
N GLU A 64 -1.69 3.61 -7.99
CA GLU A 64 -0.68 3.80 -9.03
C GLU A 64 0.70 3.88 -8.40
N ILE A 65 1.64 3.13 -8.94
CA ILE A 65 3.05 3.27 -8.57
C ILE A 65 3.56 4.53 -9.27
N THR A 66 3.84 5.58 -8.50
CA THR A 66 4.25 6.88 -9.03
C THR A 66 5.75 7.01 -9.17
N ASP A 67 6.53 6.28 -8.36
CA ASP A 67 7.97 6.35 -8.40
C ASP A 67 8.59 5.04 -7.92
N ILE A 68 9.65 4.60 -8.60
CA ILE A 68 10.45 3.44 -8.21
C ILE A 68 11.91 3.88 -8.21
N ASP A 69 12.52 3.91 -7.03
CA ASP A 69 13.94 4.21 -6.86
C ASP A 69 14.67 2.93 -6.46
N GLU A 70 15.24 2.25 -7.44
CA GLU A 70 15.89 0.97 -7.20
C GLU A 70 17.16 1.10 -6.37
N ALA A 71 17.91 2.17 -6.54
CA ALA A 71 19.13 2.40 -5.77
C ALA A 71 18.85 2.56 -4.28
N ALA A 72 17.79 3.27 -3.96
CA ALA A 72 17.35 3.48 -2.57
C ALA A 72 16.45 2.37 -2.06
N ARG A 73 15.95 1.50 -2.93
CA ARG A 73 14.92 0.50 -2.64
C ARG A 73 13.69 1.15 -2.02
N ARG A 74 13.21 2.19 -2.69
CA ARG A 74 12.00 2.92 -2.30
C ARG A 74 10.98 2.90 -3.43
N VAL A 75 9.73 2.62 -3.09
CA VAL A 75 8.62 2.71 -4.04
C VAL A 75 7.54 3.56 -3.42
N THR A 76 6.95 4.44 -4.24
CA THR A 76 5.87 5.33 -3.83
C THR A 76 4.62 4.97 -4.62
N VAL A 77 3.50 4.87 -3.90
CA VAL A 77 2.19 4.50 -4.46
C VAL A 77 1.20 5.58 -4.08
N ARG A 78 0.44 6.03 -5.07
CA ARG A 78 -0.71 6.92 -4.85
C ARG A 78 -1.98 6.12 -4.99
N ALA A 79 -2.82 6.16 -3.98
CA ALA A 79 -4.11 5.48 -3.98
C ALA A 79 -5.23 6.49 -3.78
N GLN A 80 -6.35 6.25 -4.42
CA GLN A 80 -7.55 7.06 -4.24
C GLN A 80 -8.77 6.17 -4.40
N GLY A 81 -9.81 6.48 -3.63
CA GLY A 81 -11.00 5.68 -3.65
C GLY A 81 -12.20 6.41 -3.09
N ARG A 82 -13.36 5.83 -3.33
CA ARG A 82 -14.62 6.31 -2.79
C ARG A 82 -15.23 5.24 -1.91
N GLU A 83 -15.82 5.67 -0.80
CA GLU A 83 -16.56 4.78 0.06
C GLU A 83 -17.78 4.25 -0.71
N ASN A 84 -18.00 2.94 -0.66
CA ASN A 84 -18.97 2.27 -1.54
C ASN A 84 -20.44 2.63 -1.25
N ARG A 85 -20.73 3.26 -0.11
CA ARG A 85 -22.07 3.76 0.23
C ARG A 85 -22.19 5.27 0.03
N GLY A 86 -21.19 5.89 -0.59
CA GLY A 86 -21.20 7.33 -0.86
C GLY A 86 -20.90 8.21 0.34
N ARG A 87 -20.29 7.68 1.40
CA ARG A 87 -20.01 8.42 2.63
C ARG A 87 -18.73 9.23 2.60
N GLY A 88 -18.01 9.21 1.49
CA GLY A 88 -16.81 10.01 1.37
C GLY A 88 -15.79 9.43 0.42
N SER A 89 -14.62 10.05 0.41
CA SER A 89 -13.49 9.63 -0.42
C SER A 89 -12.21 9.61 0.40
N ALA A 90 -11.22 8.88 -0.12
CA ALA A 90 -9.91 8.77 0.51
C ALA A 90 -8.81 8.96 -0.53
N HIS A 91 -7.74 9.61 -0.10
CA HIS A 91 -6.48 9.74 -0.83
C HIS A 91 -5.36 9.25 0.07
N ALA A 92 -4.43 8.50 -0.48
CA ALA A 92 -3.25 8.09 0.26
C ALA A 92 -2.01 8.16 -0.63
N ASP A 93 -0.94 8.71 -0.07
CA ASP A 93 0.40 8.59 -0.66
C ASP A 93 1.20 7.69 0.28
N VAL A 94 1.66 6.56 -0.24
CA VAL A 94 2.32 5.52 0.55
C VAL A 94 3.74 5.34 0.03
N SER A 95 4.70 5.39 0.94
CA SER A 95 6.10 5.16 0.63
C SER A 95 6.59 3.91 1.36
N PHE A 96 7.24 3.01 0.62
CA PHE A 96 7.86 1.80 1.15
C PHE A 96 9.37 1.91 0.99
N GLN A 97 10.10 1.78 2.08
CA GLN A 97 11.58 1.81 2.09
C GLN A 97 12.10 0.49 2.62
N VAL A 98 12.89 -0.21 1.82
CA VAL A 98 13.47 -1.50 2.19
C VAL A 98 14.89 -1.29 2.73
N CYS A 99 15.16 -1.82 3.92
CA CYS A 99 16.45 -1.76 4.58
C CYS A 99 16.86 -3.13 5.09
N GLU A 100 18.16 -3.41 5.09
CA GLU A 100 18.69 -4.59 5.75
C GLU A 100 18.74 -4.37 7.24
N ARG A 101 18.35 -5.38 8.01
CA ARG A 101 18.41 -5.31 9.47
C ARG A 101 18.56 -6.70 10.09
N ASP A 102 19.59 -6.87 10.89
CA ASP A 102 19.85 -8.10 11.68
C ASP A 102 19.74 -9.39 10.85
N GLY A 103 20.32 -9.40 9.66
CA GLY A 103 20.32 -10.56 8.76
C GLY A 103 19.03 -10.77 7.98
N GLY A 104 18.04 -9.90 8.15
CA GLY A 104 16.79 -9.92 7.40
C GLY A 104 16.49 -8.57 6.80
N THR A 105 15.22 -8.26 6.66
CA THR A 105 14.77 -7.02 6.03
C THR A 105 13.75 -6.31 6.90
N GLU A 106 13.88 -4.99 6.95
CA GLU A 106 12.87 -4.13 7.54
C GLU A 106 12.29 -3.24 6.44
N VAL A 107 10.97 -3.15 6.38
CA VAL A 107 10.27 -2.27 5.45
C VAL A 107 9.60 -1.16 6.27
N ALA A 108 10.04 0.06 6.03
CA ALA A 108 9.41 1.24 6.63
C ALA A 108 8.29 1.71 5.70
N VAL A 109 7.08 1.80 6.23
CA VAL A 109 5.89 2.20 5.47
C VAL A 109 5.40 3.52 6.02
N SER A 110 5.32 4.52 5.15
CA SER A 110 4.86 5.87 5.51
C SER A 110 3.64 6.19 4.68
N THR A 111 2.52 6.47 5.32
CA THR A 111 1.26 6.75 4.65
C THR A 111 0.77 8.14 5.01
N ASP A 112 0.52 8.96 3.99
CA ASP A 112 -0.20 10.23 4.12
C ASP A 112 -1.63 9.99 3.68
N LEU A 113 -2.56 10.01 4.63
CA LEU A 113 -3.96 9.71 4.37
C LEU A 113 -4.80 10.97 4.52
N THR A 114 -5.64 11.23 3.51
CA THR A 114 -6.63 12.31 3.52
C THR A 114 -8.01 11.72 3.33
N LEU A 115 -8.90 11.99 4.26
CA LEU A 115 -10.30 11.57 4.17
C LEU A 115 -11.17 12.80 3.95
N ALA A 116 -12.15 12.70 3.05
CA ALA A 116 -13.08 13.76 2.71
C ALA A 116 -14.50 13.22 2.62
N GLY A 117 -15.44 14.06 2.91
CA GLY A 117 -16.87 13.72 2.95
C GLY A 117 -17.45 13.83 4.30
#